data_ae3dc3c911e869976d106b29752d1ede
#
_entry.id   ae3dc3c911e869976d106b29752d1ede
#
_cell.length_a   1.000
_cell.length_b   1.000
_cell.length_c   1.000
_cell.angle_alpha   90.00
_cell.angle_beta   90.00
_cell.angle_gamma   90.00
#
_symmetry.space_group_name_H-M   'P 1'
#
loop_
_entity.id
_entity.type
_entity.pdbx_description
1 polymer ?
#
loop_
_entity_poly.entity_id
_entity_poly.type
_entity_poly.pdbx_seq_one_letter_code
_entity_poly.pdbx_strand_id
1 'polypeptide(L)'
;MVERHLAKVDVVSSNLIARSIFFNAASQPLINRMFVWSKLSAAQWMDAWEERFSGNPNLVIEMVKGGKSIRIQLFCNTREEADAIVSQFGGSVRKMANAEWNKPVAPPRPLKVRDVFVLTAEHRPKELAAIKQANPKREIIVIPPEMAFGTGDHATTSTCLRLLVDVARSRKGSNWTVADLGTGTGVLAIAARKLGSGETFACDYDPFAVAVGLRNIKRNGTPEILMQQQDVLSWKPRKKGYDVVLANLFSTILIEAWPVIAKSLAPKGDIIVSGILATQAWDVFTAAAAHGLGFTKVIKKGKWVTAHGGHLADLIESETNS
;
A
#
# COMPACT_ATOMS: atom_id res chain seq x y z
N MET A 1 -13.59 -26.89 9.97
CA MET A 1 -12.62 -26.17 10.85
C MET A 1 -11.69 -25.31 9.99
N VAL A 2 -12.28 -24.49 9.07
CA VAL A 2 -11.54 -23.65 8.09
C VAL A 2 -11.99 -22.18 8.11
N GLU A 3 -12.95 -21.79 8.95
CA GLU A 3 -13.59 -20.45 8.89
C GLU A 3 -13.07 -19.41 9.89
N ARG A 4 -11.92 -19.57 10.52
CA ARG A 4 -11.47 -18.64 11.58
C ARG A 4 -10.29 -17.72 11.22
N HIS A 5 -9.89 -17.57 9.96
CA HIS A 5 -8.66 -16.81 9.62
C HIS A 5 -8.85 -15.60 8.68
N LEU A 6 -10.06 -15.14 8.44
CA LEU A 6 -10.33 -14.05 7.48
C LEU A 6 -10.52 -12.65 8.07
N ALA A 7 -10.17 -12.41 9.31
CA ALA A 7 -10.43 -11.12 9.96
C ALA A 7 -9.20 -10.54 10.65
N LYS A 8 -8.24 -10.02 9.91
CA LYS A 8 -7.27 -9.02 10.42
C LYS A 8 -6.78 -8.13 9.29
N VAL A 9 -7.63 -7.24 8.82
CA VAL A 9 -7.22 -6.11 7.97
C VAL A 9 -6.92 -4.93 8.87
N ASP A 10 -5.70 -4.42 8.79
CA ASP A 10 -5.17 -3.45 9.72
C ASP A 10 -5.68 -2.01 9.54
N VAL A 11 -5.92 -1.40 10.66
CA VAL A 11 -6.53 -0.10 10.98
C VAL A 11 -5.89 1.15 10.35
N VAL A 12 -4.73 1.07 9.71
CA VAL A 12 -4.10 2.23 9.07
C VAL A 12 -4.76 2.58 7.73
N SER A 13 -5.50 1.65 7.12
CA SER A 13 -6.27 1.89 5.89
C SER A 13 -7.60 2.60 6.14
N SER A 14 -8.16 2.52 7.34
CA SER A 14 -9.52 3.02 7.63
C SER A 14 -9.64 4.54 7.56
N ASN A 15 -8.59 5.28 7.89
CA ASN A 15 -8.60 6.75 7.75
C ASN A 15 -8.60 7.23 6.29
N LEU A 16 -8.00 6.47 5.40
CA LEU A 16 -8.01 6.75 3.96
C LEU A 16 -9.34 6.30 3.33
N ILE A 17 -9.87 5.16 3.74
CA ILE A 17 -11.15 4.62 3.25
C ILE A 17 -12.32 5.52 3.64
N ALA A 18 -12.38 5.99 4.88
CA ALA A 18 -13.43 6.90 5.32
C ALA A 18 -13.41 8.25 4.56
N ARG A 19 -12.22 8.75 4.18
CA ARG A 19 -12.09 9.94 3.34
C ARG A 19 -12.49 9.69 1.89
N SER A 20 -12.40 8.47 1.42
CA SER A 20 -12.60 8.11 0.01
C SER A 20 -14.06 7.88 -0.37
N ILE A 21 -14.91 7.44 0.54
CA ILE A 21 -16.35 7.30 0.31
C ILE A 21 -17.02 8.64 -0.06
N PHE A 22 -16.38 9.76 0.30
CA PHE A 22 -16.94 11.10 0.14
C PHE A 22 -16.46 11.87 -1.09
N PHE A 23 -15.53 11.34 -1.88
CA PHE A 23 -14.95 12.06 -3.03
C PHE A 23 -15.55 11.68 -4.39
N ASN A 24 -16.71 11.03 -4.42
CA ASN A 24 -17.41 10.82 -5.68
C ASN A 24 -18.14 12.13 -6.05
N ALA A 25 -17.52 12.90 -6.95
CA ALA A 25 -17.98 14.22 -7.40
C ALA A 25 -19.41 14.23 -8.02
N ALA A 26 -20.01 13.07 -8.25
CA ALA A 26 -21.39 12.93 -8.75
C ALA A 26 -22.46 12.97 -7.64
N SER A 27 -22.10 12.97 -6.35
CA SER A 27 -23.03 12.87 -5.21
C SER A 27 -22.98 14.05 -4.24
N GLN A 28 -22.66 15.24 -4.70
CA GLN A 28 -22.64 16.46 -3.86
C GLN A 28 -23.91 16.77 -3.01
N PRO A 29 -25.14 16.34 -3.37
CA PRO A 29 -26.30 16.62 -2.51
C PRO A 29 -26.38 15.78 -1.23
N LEU A 30 -25.62 14.69 -1.06
CA LEU A 30 -25.72 13.79 0.09
C LEU A 30 -24.86 14.22 1.30
N ILE A 31 -23.82 15.02 1.10
CA ILE A 31 -22.86 15.42 2.16
C ILE A 31 -23.52 16.25 3.26
N ASN A 32 -24.61 16.96 2.96
CA ASN A 32 -25.32 17.81 3.92
C ASN A 32 -26.14 17.05 4.98
N ARG A 33 -26.19 15.71 4.96
CA ARG A 33 -27.05 14.90 5.83
C ARG A 33 -26.31 13.78 6.58
N MET A 34 -24.98 13.77 6.63
CA MET A 34 -24.27 12.70 7.30
C MET A 34 -24.14 12.90 8.79
N PHE A 35 -24.25 11.79 9.52
CA PHE A 35 -24.07 11.70 10.96
C PHE A 35 -22.90 10.79 11.27
N VAL A 36 -22.16 11.09 12.32
CA VAL A 36 -21.06 10.25 12.80
C VAL A 36 -21.39 9.80 14.20
N TRP A 37 -21.61 8.51 14.35
CA TRP A 37 -21.59 7.88 15.66
C TRP A 37 -20.14 7.71 16.12
N SER A 38 -19.86 7.96 17.39
CA SER A 38 -18.52 7.81 17.95
C SER A 38 -18.58 7.23 19.37
N LYS A 39 -17.65 6.30 19.65
CA LYS A 39 -17.47 5.69 20.96
C LYS A 39 -16.00 5.49 21.28
N LEU A 40 -15.62 5.71 22.56
CA LEU A 40 -14.32 5.29 23.08
C LEU A 40 -14.46 3.90 23.70
N SER A 41 -13.47 3.04 23.44
CA SER A 41 -13.37 1.70 24.01
C SER A 41 -11.93 1.41 24.41
N ALA A 42 -11.70 0.42 25.28
CA ALA A 42 -10.35 -0.04 25.56
C ALA A 42 -9.75 -0.72 24.33
N ALA A 43 -8.45 -0.55 24.10
CA ALA A 43 -7.76 -1.05 22.91
C ALA A 43 -7.84 -2.59 22.77
N GLN A 44 -7.95 -3.33 23.90
CA GLN A 44 -8.12 -4.78 23.90
C GLN A 44 -9.39 -5.28 23.20
N TRP A 45 -10.39 -4.40 23.00
CA TRP A 45 -11.66 -4.74 22.35
C TRP A 45 -11.68 -4.37 20.85
N MET A 46 -10.53 -4.01 20.28
CA MET A 46 -10.45 -3.58 18.87
C MET A 46 -10.97 -4.66 17.91
N ASP A 47 -10.47 -5.89 18.07
CA ASP A 47 -10.88 -7.02 17.21
C ASP A 47 -12.39 -7.30 17.32
N ALA A 48 -12.96 -7.19 18.53
CA ALA A 48 -14.39 -7.39 18.74
C ALA A 48 -15.25 -6.30 18.07
N TRP A 49 -14.75 -5.06 18.02
CA TRP A 49 -15.42 -3.98 17.30
C TRP A 49 -15.32 -4.12 15.78
N GLU A 50 -14.16 -4.57 15.28
CA GLU A 50 -13.97 -4.88 13.86
C GLU A 50 -14.88 -6.02 13.40
N GLU A 51 -14.96 -7.10 14.20
CA GLU A 51 -15.84 -8.24 13.92
C GLU A 51 -17.32 -7.81 13.92
N ARG A 52 -17.73 -6.98 14.90
CA ARG A 52 -19.10 -6.52 15.07
C ARG A 52 -19.63 -5.74 13.86
N PHE A 53 -18.77 -4.95 13.24
CA PHE A 53 -19.08 -4.15 12.07
C PHE A 53 -18.39 -4.66 10.81
N SER A 54 -18.03 -5.94 10.79
CA SER A 54 -17.34 -6.58 9.67
C SER A 54 -18.06 -6.32 8.34
N GLY A 55 -17.30 -5.94 7.32
CA GLY A 55 -17.85 -5.61 6.01
C GLY A 55 -18.54 -4.25 5.90
N ASN A 56 -18.61 -3.45 6.97
CA ASN A 56 -19.14 -2.10 6.89
C ASN A 56 -18.04 -1.11 6.43
N PRO A 57 -18.14 -0.56 5.20
CA PRO A 57 -17.11 0.33 4.65
C PRO A 57 -17.05 1.68 5.36
N ASN A 58 -18.05 2.02 6.18
CA ASN A 58 -18.15 3.30 6.86
C ASN A 58 -17.56 3.26 8.29
N LEU A 59 -16.95 2.14 8.71
CA LEU A 59 -16.31 1.98 10.00
C LEU A 59 -14.90 2.56 9.99
N VAL A 60 -14.58 3.35 11.02
CA VAL A 60 -13.23 3.83 11.31
C VAL A 60 -12.90 3.54 12.76
N ILE A 61 -11.79 2.86 13.01
CA ILE A 61 -11.25 2.63 14.36
C ILE A 61 -9.85 3.23 14.43
N GLU A 62 -9.66 4.15 15.36
CA GLU A 62 -8.39 4.86 15.57
C GLU A 62 -7.83 4.61 16.96
N MET A 63 -6.54 4.32 17.06
CA MET A 63 -5.84 4.29 18.32
C MET A 63 -5.74 5.71 18.90
N VAL A 64 -6.21 5.91 20.11
CA VAL A 64 -6.05 7.19 20.82
C VAL A 64 -4.61 7.33 21.33
N LYS A 65 -4.08 8.56 21.32
CA LYS A 65 -2.74 8.87 21.81
C LYS A 65 -2.54 8.27 23.22
N GLY A 66 -1.51 7.45 23.36
CA GLY A 66 -1.24 6.68 24.60
C GLY A 66 -1.53 5.17 24.50
N GLY A 67 -2.16 4.69 23.42
CA GLY A 67 -2.26 3.26 23.07
C GLY A 67 -3.20 2.40 23.93
N LYS A 68 -3.86 2.98 24.93
CA LYS A 68 -4.74 2.24 25.85
C LYS A 68 -6.21 2.21 25.44
N SER A 69 -6.60 3.11 24.53
CA SER A 69 -7.98 3.26 24.07
C SER A 69 -8.04 3.43 22.56
N ILE A 70 -9.18 3.02 22.01
CA ILE A 70 -9.54 3.22 20.61
C ILE A 70 -10.76 4.12 20.53
N ARG A 71 -10.84 4.87 19.43
CA ARG A 71 -12.05 5.59 19.02
C ARG A 71 -12.66 4.85 17.85
N ILE A 72 -13.89 4.42 18.03
CA ILE A 72 -14.72 3.81 16.99
C ILE A 72 -15.60 4.91 16.41
N GLN A 73 -15.66 5.03 15.09
CA GLN A 73 -16.55 5.94 14.39
C GLN A 73 -17.27 5.20 13.28
N LEU A 74 -18.58 5.41 13.16
CA LEU A 74 -19.38 4.90 12.08
C LEU A 74 -20.11 6.04 11.40
N PHE A 75 -19.93 6.15 10.08
CA PHE A 75 -20.53 7.19 9.27
C PHE A 75 -21.87 6.71 8.75
N CYS A 76 -22.94 7.40 9.16
CA CYS A 76 -24.32 7.06 8.88
C CYS A 76 -24.96 8.07 7.93
N ASN A 77 -25.80 7.59 7.02
CA ASN A 77 -26.48 8.47 6.06
C ASN A 77 -27.65 9.21 6.69
N THR A 78 -28.25 8.64 7.76
CA THR A 78 -29.40 9.23 8.46
C THR A 78 -29.15 9.34 9.96
N ARG A 79 -29.92 10.20 10.61
CA ARG A 79 -29.89 10.35 12.07
C ARG A 79 -30.42 9.12 12.78
N GLU A 80 -31.47 8.53 12.23
CA GLU A 80 -32.15 7.35 12.76
C GLU A 80 -31.21 6.14 12.81
N GLU A 81 -30.40 5.95 11.74
CA GLU A 81 -29.35 4.92 11.67
C GLU A 81 -28.34 5.10 12.80
N ALA A 82 -27.85 6.31 12.98
CA ALA A 82 -26.88 6.61 14.03
C ALA A 82 -27.48 6.47 15.46
N ASP A 83 -28.72 6.88 15.68
CA ASP A 83 -29.41 6.75 16.97
C ASP A 83 -29.71 5.28 17.32
N ALA A 84 -29.98 4.43 16.34
CA ALA A 84 -30.11 2.99 16.54
C ALA A 84 -28.80 2.37 17.06
N ILE A 85 -27.66 2.81 16.57
CA ILE A 85 -26.34 2.37 17.03
C ILE A 85 -26.07 2.86 18.45
N VAL A 86 -26.45 4.11 18.77
CA VAL A 86 -26.36 4.63 20.15
C VAL A 86 -27.20 3.80 21.12
N SER A 87 -28.42 3.44 20.74
CA SER A 87 -29.32 2.64 21.56
C SER A 87 -28.73 1.27 21.90
N GLN A 88 -27.97 0.68 20.98
CA GLN A 88 -27.38 -0.64 21.14
C GLN A 88 -26.02 -0.61 21.85
N PHE A 89 -25.19 0.38 21.58
CA PHE A 89 -23.79 0.39 22.00
C PHE A 89 -23.42 1.62 22.86
N GLY A 90 -24.32 2.55 23.08
CA GLY A 90 -23.99 3.83 23.67
C GLY A 90 -23.12 4.69 22.75
N GLY A 91 -22.42 5.64 23.32
CA GLY A 91 -21.62 6.60 22.53
C GLY A 91 -22.38 7.90 22.24
N SER A 92 -21.94 8.63 21.22
CA SER A 92 -22.54 9.91 20.84
C SER A 92 -22.66 10.05 19.33
N VAL A 93 -23.68 10.83 18.90
CA VAL A 93 -23.87 11.16 17.48
C VAL A 93 -23.64 12.65 17.28
N ARG A 94 -22.90 13.00 16.26
CA ARG A 94 -22.79 14.37 15.78
C ARG A 94 -23.19 14.45 14.30
N LYS A 95 -23.84 15.54 13.94
CA LYS A 95 -24.04 15.90 12.53
C LYS A 95 -22.72 16.43 11.98
N MET A 96 -22.31 15.96 10.82
CA MET A 96 -21.13 16.52 10.15
C MET A 96 -21.43 17.91 9.61
N ALA A 97 -20.60 18.89 9.98
CA ALA A 97 -20.67 20.21 9.41
C ALA A 97 -19.78 20.28 8.17
N ASN A 98 -20.29 20.89 7.08
CA ASN A 98 -19.56 21.08 5.82
C ASN A 98 -18.17 21.72 5.99
N ALA A 99 -18.00 22.55 7.04
CA ALA A 99 -16.74 23.24 7.34
C ALA A 99 -15.62 22.29 7.87
N GLU A 100 -15.95 21.12 8.42
CA GLU A 100 -14.95 20.20 8.96
C GLU A 100 -14.19 19.44 7.86
N TRP A 101 -14.81 19.27 6.69
CA TRP A 101 -14.18 18.65 5.51
C TRP A 101 -13.28 19.60 4.73
N ASN A 102 -13.60 20.90 4.79
CA ASN A 102 -12.88 21.93 4.05
C ASN A 102 -11.65 22.47 4.79
N LYS A 103 -11.33 21.97 5.98
CA LYS A 103 -10.03 22.30 6.59
C LYS A 103 -8.95 21.64 5.73
N PRO A 104 -8.10 22.42 5.05
CA PRO A 104 -6.98 21.86 4.31
C PRO A 104 -6.11 21.08 5.31
N VAL A 105 -6.16 19.78 5.24
CA VAL A 105 -5.16 18.96 5.96
C VAL A 105 -3.85 19.27 5.27
N ALA A 106 -2.89 19.78 6.03
CA ALA A 106 -1.55 20.01 5.50
C ALA A 106 -1.08 18.71 4.82
N PRO A 107 -0.62 18.79 3.58
CA PRO A 107 -0.13 17.61 2.89
C PRO A 107 0.97 16.96 3.74
N PRO A 108 1.05 15.61 3.76
CA PRO A 108 2.09 14.92 4.50
C PRO A 108 3.46 15.43 4.05
N ARG A 109 4.39 15.51 4.99
CA ARG A 109 5.76 15.97 4.69
C ARG A 109 6.37 15.13 3.59
N PRO A 110 7.08 15.73 2.62
CA PRO A 110 7.75 14.98 1.56
C PRO A 110 8.69 13.92 2.14
N LEU A 111 8.57 12.69 1.65
CA LEU A 111 9.40 11.57 2.07
C LEU A 111 10.68 11.50 1.23
N LYS A 112 11.84 11.57 1.87
CA LYS A 112 13.13 11.34 1.20
C LYS A 112 13.45 9.84 1.16
N VAL A 113 13.72 9.31 -0.04
CA VAL A 113 14.12 7.93 -0.27
C VAL A 113 15.56 7.91 -0.78
N ARG A 114 16.46 7.46 0.05
CA ARG A 114 17.90 7.52 -0.19
C ARG A 114 18.31 8.96 -0.59
N ASP A 115 19.30 9.08 -1.45
CA ASP A 115 19.73 10.31 -2.11
C ASP A 115 19.04 10.55 -3.47
N VAL A 116 18.09 9.67 -3.86
CA VAL A 116 17.53 9.58 -5.21
C VAL A 116 16.19 10.27 -5.33
N PHE A 117 15.23 10.00 -4.44
CA PHE A 117 13.86 10.47 -4.60
C PHE A 117 13.39 11.37 -3.45
N VAL A 118 12.43 12.22 -3.81
CA VAL A 118 11.46 12.81 -2.89
C VAL A 118 10.06 12.42 -3.34
N LEU A 119 9.33 11.70 -2.50
CA LEU A 119 7.92 11.47 -2.71
C LEU A 119 7.10 12.56 -2.06
N THR A 120 6.10 13.06 -2.74
CA THR A 120 5.22 14.10 -2.21
C THR A 120 3.78 13.90 -2.67
N ALA A 121 2.86 14.23 -1.78
CA ALA A 121 1.43 14.36 -2.07
C ALA A 121 1.10 15.70 -2.76
N GLU A 122 2.04 16.65 -2.70
CA GLU A 122 1.84 17.97 -3.25
C GLU A 122 1.93 17.95 -4.77
N HIS A 123 0.91 18.51 -5.41
CA HIS A 123 0.78 18.53 -6.86
C HIS A 123 0.51 19.94 -7.44
N ARG A 124 0.35 20.94 -6.56
CA ARG A 124 0.17 22.33 -6.98
C ARG A 124 1.49 22.87 -7.54
N PRO A 125 1.48 23.57 -8.69
CA PRO A 125 2.70 23.92 -9.40
C PRO A 125 3.71 24.74 -8.58
N LYS A 126 3.25 25.73 -7.82
CA LYS A 126 4.10 26.61 -7.02
C LYS A 126 4.81 25.86 -5.90
N GLU A 127 4.07 25.08 -5.15
CA GLU A 127 4.55 24.29 -4.01
C GLU A 127 5.47 23.16 -4.49
N LEU A 128 5.14 22.54 -5.63
CA LEU A 128 5.98 21.51 -6.24
C LEU A 128 7.32 22.10 -6.71
N ALA A 129 7.32 23.31 -7.26
CA ALA A 129 8.54 24.03 -7.63
C ALA A 129 9.42 24.29 -6.42
N ALA A 130 8.85 24.69 -5.28
CA ALA A 130 9.60 24.88 -4.02
C ALA A 130 10.23 23.57 -3.52
N ILE A 131 9.50 22.44 -3.60
CA ILE A 131 10.04 21.12 -3.23
C ILE A 131 11.20 20.74 -4.16
N LYS A 132 11.11 20.97 -5.45
CA LYS A 132 12.19 20.74 -6.43
C LYS A 132 13.42 21.59 -6.10
N GLN A 133 13.22 22.87 -5.85
CA GLN A 133 14.31 23.80 -5.49
C GLN A 133 15.01 23.37 -4.19
N ALA A 134 14.26 22.91 -3.19
CA ALA A 134 14.81 22.41 -1.93
C ALA A 134 15.53 21.04 -2.07
N ASN A 135 15.36 20.34 -3.18
CA ASN A 135 15.93 19.02 -3.41
C ASN A 135 16.51 18.87 -4.83
N PRO A 136 17.49 19.71 -5.23
CA PRO A 136 17.93 19.83 -6.64
C PRO A 136 18.58 18.55 -7.19
N LYS A 137 19.10 17.67 -6.31
CA LYS A 137 19.77 16.41 -6.71
C LYS A 137 18.82 15.19 -6.65
N ARG A 138 17.54 15.39 -6.32
CA ARG A 138 16.56 14.30 -6.19
C ARG A 138 15.48 14.42 -7.23
N GLU A 139 15.08 13.29 -7.73
CA GLU A 139 13.90 13.22 -8.60
C GLU A 139 12.63 13.22 -7.74
N ILE A 140 11.62 13.96 -8.21
CA ILE A 140 10.36 14.08 -7.49
C ILE A 140 9.36 13.06 -8.04
N ILE A 141 8.73 12.32 -7.14
CA ILE A 141 7.59 11.44 -7.43
C ILE A 141 6.36 12.03 -6.75
N VAL A 142 5.35 12.35 -7.53
CA VAL A 142 4.10 12.98 -7.06
C VAL A 142 3.02 11.92 -6.96
N ILE A 143 2.58 11.60 -5.74
CA ILE A 143 1.49 10.67 -5.45
C ILE A 143 0.48 11.40 -4.55
N PRO A 144 -0.54 12.03 -5.10
CA PRO A 144 -1.60 12.63 -4.31
C PRO A 144 -2.33 11.56 -3.48
N PRO A 145 -2.87 11.94 -2.29
CA PRO A 145 -3.68 11.02 -1.52
C PRO A 145 -4.98 10.73 -2.29
N GLU A 146 -5.10 9.51 -2.75
CA GLU A 146 -6.28 8.95 -3.40
C GLU A 146 -6.65 7.63 -2.71
N MET A 147 -7.75 6.99 -3.10
CA MET A 147 -8.29 5.79 -2.47
C MET A 147 -7.45 4.52 -2.69
N ALA A 148 -6.36 4.57 -3.46
CA ALA A 148 -5.48 3.43 -3.67
C ALA A 148 -4.36 3.41 -2.62
N PHE A 149 -3.96 2.19 -2.20
CA PHE A 149 -2.84 1.98 -1.29
C PHE A 149 -1.50 2.37 -1.95
N GLY A 150 -0.56 2.87 -1.14
CA GLY A 150 0.80 3.12 -1.61
C GLY A 150 1.13 4.61 -1.82
N THR A 151 0.68 5.51 -0.94
CA THR A 151 1.06 6.95 -0.96
C THR A 151 2.55 7.19 -0.67
N GLY A 152 3.29 6.15 -0.27
CA GLY A 152 4.74 6.20 -0.02
C GLY A 152 5.12 6.43 1.44
N ASP A 153 4.28 7.02 2.26
CA ASP A 153 4.53 7.30 3.69
C ASP A 153 4.39 6.06 4.57
N HIS A 154 3.66 5.04 4.10
CA HIS A 154 3.55 3.77 4.83
C HIS A 154 4.90 3.06 4.96
N ALA A 155 5.11 2.40 6.10
CA ALA A 155 6.37 1.71 6.44
C ALA A 155 6.81 0.70 5.37
N THR A 156 5.86 -0.07 4.81
CA THR A 156 6.10 -1.07 3.76
C THR A 156 6.57 -0.43 2.47
N THR A 157 5.80 0.53 1.93
CA THR A 157 6.10 1.22 0.68
C THR A 157 7.44 1.94 0.75
N SER A 158 7.68 2.69 1.84
CA SER A 158 8.95 3.41 2.01
C SER A 158 10.17 2.48 2.13
N THR A 159 10.00 1.25 2.65
CA THR A 159 11.07 0.27 2.74
C THR A 159 11.29 -0.43 1.40
N CYS A 160 10.22 -0.80 0.66
CA CYS A 160 10.33 -1.31 -0.71
C CYS A 160 11.08 -0.33 -1.61
N LEU A 161 10.74 0.97 -1.57
CA LEU A 161 11.42 1.99 -2.36
C LEU A 161 12.92 2.07 -2.05
N ARG A 162 13.33 1.96 -0.78
CA ARG A 162 14.76 1.96 -0.41
C ARG A 162 15.48 0.74 -0.95
N LEU A 163 14.88 -0.45 -0.84
CA LEU A 163 15.45 -1.67 -1.40
C LEU A 163 15.51 -1.61 -2.92
N LEU A 164 14.47 -1.09 -3.56
CA LEU A 164 14.44 -0.93 -5.02
C LEU A 164 15.58 -0.01 -5.52
N VAL A 165 15.87 1.09 -4.80
CA VAL A 165 17.02 1.94 -5.11
C VAL A 165 18.33 1.16 -4.98
N ASP A 166 18.48 0.35 -3.92
CA ASP A 166 19.68 -0.44 -3.70
C ASP A 166 19.87 -1.48 -4.84
N VAL A 167 18.81 -2.20 -5.23
CA VAL A 167 18.80 -3.15 -6.36
C VAL A 167 19.08 -2.44 -7.70
N ALA A 168 18.47 -1.30 -7.96
CA ALA A 168 18.71 -0.57 -9.20
C ALA A 168 20.16 -0.10 -9.35
N ARG A 169 20.85 0.18 -8.25
CA ARG A 169 22.29 0.52 -8.25
C ARG A 169 23.18 -0.62 -8.73
N SER A 170 22.87 -1.86 -8.33
CA SER A 170 23.61 -3.04 -8.81
C SER A 170 23.35 -3.36 -10.27
N ARG A 171 22.22 -2.88 -10.83
CA ARG A 171 21.79 -3.09 -12.21
C ARG A 171 22.08 -1.89 -13.14
N LYS A 172 22.84 -0.89 -12.66
CA LYS A 172 23.17 0.31 -13.44
C LYS A 172 23.88 -0.06 -14.76
N GLY A 173 23.36 0.48 -15.86
CA GLY A 173 23.88 0.23 -17.21
C GLY A 173 23.32 -1.01 -17.90
N SER A 174 22.47 -1.80 -17.24
CA SER A 174 21.72 -2.90 -17.85
C SER A 174 20.29 -2.49 -18.22
N ASN A 175 19.69 -3.18 -19.19
CA ASN A 175 18.28 -3.02 -19.55
C ASN A 175 17.44 -4.02 -18.75
N TRP A 176 17.25 -3.74 -17.46
CA TRP A 176 16.52 -4.59 -16.54
C TRP A 176 15.01 -4.37 -16.59
N THR A 177 14.25 -5.38 -16.28
CA THR A 177 12.78 -5.40 -16.40
C THR A 177 12.11 -5.61 -15.07
N VAL A 178 10.88 -5.07 -14.89
CA VAL A 178 10.17 -5.05 -13.61
C VAL A 178 8.74 -5.54 -13.75
N ALA A 179 8.28 -6.33 -12.77
CA ALA A 179 6.87 -6.56 -12.51
C ALA A 179 6.51 -6.05 -11.11
N ASP A 180 5.51 -5.17 -11.02
CA ASP A 180 4.95 -4.63 -9.77
C ASP A 180 3.54 -5.20 -9.57
N LEU A 181 3.43 -6.16 -8.67
CA LEU A 181 2.23 -6.98 -8.43
C LEU A 181 1.44 -6.44 -7.24
N GLY A 182 0.18 -6.08 -7.46
CA GLY A 182 -0.61 -5.32 -6.48
C GLY A 182 -0.08 -3.90 -6.35
N THR A 183 0.08 -3.22 -7.47
CA THR A 183 0.81 -1.95 -7.59
C THR A 183 0.14 -0.76 -6.88
N GLY A 184 -1.17 -0.83 -6.62
CA GLY A 184 -1.94 0.22 -5.98
C GLY A 184 -1.83 1.57 -6.71
N THR A 185 -1.20 2.56 -6.09
CA THR A 185 -0.96 3.89 -6.69
C THR A 185 0.03 3.88 -7.86
N GLY A 186 0.70 2.78 -8.13
CA GLY A 186 1.77 2.68 -9.13
C GLY A 186 3.14 3.18 -8.66
N VAL A 187 3.29 3.55 -7.39
CA VAL A 187 4.50 4.24 -6.89
C VAL A 187 5.78 3.45 -7.07
N LEU A 188 5.74 2.12 -6.88
CA LEU A 188 6.93 1.27 -7.03
C LEU A 188 7.31 1.11 -8.51
N ALA A 189 6.34 0.89 -9.38
CA ALA A 189 6.54 0.84 -10.83
C ALA A 189 7.09 2.17 -11.38
N ILE A 190 6.53 3.31 -10.94
CA ILE A 190 7.01 4.65 -11.30
C ILE A 190 8.45 4.85 -10.83
N ALA A 191 8.77 4.47 -9.59
CA ALA A 191 10.13 4.55 -9.06
C ALA A 191 11.10 3.67 -9.85
N ALA A 192 10.74 2.43 -10.19
CA ALA A 192 11.53 1.54 -11.01
C ALA A 192 11.84 2.14 -12.38
N ARG A 193 10.83 2.71 -13.04
CA ARG A 193 10.99 3.37 -14.34
C ARG A 193 11.94 4.56 -14.28
N LYS A 194 11.81 5.39 -13.24
CA LYS A 194 12.71 6.54 -12.99
C LYS A 194 14.13 6.12 -12.58
N LEU A 195 14.33 4.91 -12.08
CA LEU A 195 15.65 4.31 -11.82
C LEU A 195 16.29 3.69 -13.07
N GLY A 196 15.62 3.75 -14.21
CA GLY A 196 16.16 3.27 -15.49
C GLY A 196 15.76 1.85 -15.85
N SER A 197 14.71 1.29 -15.24
CA SER A 197 14.17 0.02 -15.76
C SER A 197 13.70 0.19 -17.20
N GLY A 198 13.87 -0.83 -18.00
CA GLY A 198 13.34 -0.92 -19.36
C GLY A 198 11.85 -1.24 -19.35
N GLU A 199 11.48 -2.46 -19.74
CA GLU A 199 10.09 -2.92 -19.66
C GLU A 199 9.61 -2.97 -18.22
N THR A 200 8.51 -2.27 -17.93
CA THR A 200 7.91 -2.22 -16.60
C THR A 200 6.43 -2.57 -16.70
N PHE A 201 6.08 -3.70 -16.12
CA PHE A 201 4.71 -4.17 -15.96
C PHE A 201 4.20 -3.84 -14.57
N ALA A 202 2.96 -3.43 -14.46
CA ALA A 202 2.28 -3.19 -13.20
C ALA A 202 0.85 -3.71 -13.26
N CYS A 203 0.37 -4.34 -12.20
CA CYS A 203 -1.01 -4.79 -12.15
C CYS A 203 -1.63 -4.65 -10.77
N ASP A 204 -2.95 -4.53 -10.77
CA ASP A 204 -3.75 -4.59 -9.56
C ASP A 204 -5.07 -5.29 -9.86
N TYR A 205 -5.63 -5.98 -8.86
CA TYR A 205 -6.94 -6.60 -8.95
C TYR A 205 -8.06 -5.55 -8.99
N ASP A 206 -7.90 -4.48 -8.21
CA ASP A 206 -8.88 -3.43 -8.06
C ASP A 206 -8.87 -2.47 -9.27
N PRO A 207 -9.94 -2.39 -10.06
CA PRO A 207 -10.06 -1.46 -11.18
C PRO A 207 -9.89 0.00 -10.76
N PHE A 208 -10.24 0.32 -9.51
CA PHE A 208 -10.05 1.66 -8.97
C PHE A 208 -8.56 1.97 -8.77
N ALA A 209 -7.79 1.03 -8.19
CA ALA A 209 -6.34 1.15 -8.04
C ALA A 209 -5.66 1.31 -9.42
N VAL A 210 -6.09 0.53 -10.43
CA VAL A 210 -5.62 0.66 -11.82
C VAL A 210 -5.86 2.07 -12.36
N ALA A 211 -7.05 2.62 -12.17
CA ALA A 211 -7.37 3.98 -12.62
C ALA A 211 -6.52 5.05 -11.91
N VAL A 212 -6.25 4.88 -10.60
CA VAL A 212 -5.34 5.75 -9.84
C VAL A 212 -3.91 5.62 -10.36
N GLY A 213 -3.42 4.40 -10.53
CA GLY A 213 -2.08 4.11 -11.03
C GLY A 213 -1.83 4.75 -12.40
N LEU A 214 -2.77 4.62 -13.34
CA LEU A 214 -2.69 5.25 -14.66
C LEU A 214 -2.59 6.78 -14.58
N ARG A 215 -3.38 7.42 -13.69
CA ARG A 215 -3.26 8.87 -13.47
C ARG A 215 -1.88 9.26 -12.92
N ASN A 216 -1.35 8.47 -11.99
CA ASN A 216 -0.04 8.73 -11.40
C ASN A 216 1.10 8.48 -12.39
N ILE A 217 1.02 7.43 -13.20
CA ILE A 217 1.94 7.15 -14.30
C ILE A 217 2.04 8.36 -15.24
N LYS A 218 0.87 8.88 -15.69
CA LYS A 218 0.82 10.08 -16.53
C LYS A 218 1.40 11.31 -15.82
N ARG A 219 1.03 11.53 -14.56
CA ARG A 219 1.49 12.68 -13.74
C ARG A 219 3.01 12.69 -13.54
N ASN A 220 3.62 11.53 -13.44
CA ASN A 220 5.05 11.38 -13.21
C ASN A 220 5.88 11.23 -14.51
N GLY A 221 5.25 11.30 -15.68
CA GLY A 221 5.92 11.24 -16.98
C GLY A 221 6.56 9.87 -17.26
N THR A 222 5.87 8.79 -16.91
CA THR A 222 6.33 7.41 -17.13
C THR A 222 5.30 6.59 -17.94
N PRO A 223 4.88 7.07 -19.13
CA PRO A 223 3.80 6.46 -19.91
C PRO A 223 4.12 5.07 -20.46
N GLU A 224 5.39 4.66 -20.44
CA GLU A 224 5.87 3.35 -20.93
C GLU A 224 5.55 2.20 -19.93
N ILE A 225 5.05 2.51 -18.76
CA ILE A 225 4.62 1.47 -17.79
C ILE A 225 3.35 0.82 -18.32
N LEU A 226 3.41 -0.49 -18.55
CA LEU A 226 2.25 -1.29 -18.93
C LEU A 226 1.42 -1.61 -17.68
N MET A 227 0.36 -0.85 -17.46
CA MET A 227 -0.56 -1.03 -16.34
C MET A 227 -1.77 -1.85 -16.77
N GLN A 228 -2.13 -2.90 -16.02
CA GLN A 228 -3.27 -3.76 -16.31
C GLN A 228 -4.10 -4.06 -15.06
N GLN A 229 -5.42 -4.22 -15.26
CA GLN A 229 -6.25 -4.86 -14.26
C GLN A 229 -6.03 -6.37 -14.34
N GLN A 230 -5.45 -6.96 -13.29
CA GLN A 230 -5.13 -8.38 -13.26
C GLN A 230 -5.01 -8.86 -11.81
N ASP A 231 -5.63 -10.01 -11.55
CA ASP A 231 -5.43 -10.74 -10.31
C ASP A 231 -4.10 -11.50 -10.35
N VAL A 232 -3.21 -11.23 -9.39
CA VAL A 232 -1.92 -11.89 -9.27
C VAL A 232 -2.05 -13.41 -9.16
N LEU A 233 -3.11 -13.93 -8.55
CA LEU A 233 -3.31 -15.37 -8.36
C LEU A 233 -3.57 -16.11 -9.68
N SER A 234 -4.18 -15.44 -10.65
CA SER A 234 -4.49 -16.00 -11.98
C SER A 234 -3.59 -15.49 -13.10
N TRP A 235 -2.67 -14.56 -12.77
CA TRP A 235 -1.79 -13.97 -13.75
C TRP A 235 -0.82 -14.99 -14.37
N LYS A 236 -0.59 -14.86 -15.66
CA LYS A 236 0.37 -15.67 -16.41
C LYS A 236 1.58 -14.80 -16.78
N PRO A 237 2.69 -14.93 -16.05
CA PRO A 237 3.89 -14.16 -16.35
C PRO A 237 4.48 -14.59 -17.71
N ARG A 238 5.24 -13.67 -18.31
CA ARG A 238 6.00 -13.99 -19.53
C ARG A 238 7.05 -15.08 -19.27
N LYS A 239 7.38 -15.87 -20.29
CA LYS A 239 8.29 -17.01 -20.17
C LYS A 239 9.71 -16.67 -19.68
N LYS A 240 10.22 -15.47 -20.03
CA LYS A 240 11.57 -15.02 -19.64
C LYS A 240 11.64 -14.51 -18.19
N GLY A 241 10.50 -14.34 -17.53
CA GLY A 241 10.44 -13.70 -16.22
C GLY A 241 10.83 -12.22 -16.25
N TYR A 242 10.94 -11.62 -15.08
CA TYR A 242 11.37 -10.24 -14.86
C TYR A 242 12.62 -10.22 -13.98
N ASP A 243 13.51 -9.28 -14.25
CA ASP A 243 14.75 -9.12 -13.47
C ASP A 243 14.49 -8.64 -12.05
N VAL A 244 13.39 -7.90 -11.84
CA VAL A 244 12.94 -7.48 -10.52
C VAL A 244 11.44 -7.70 -10.40
N VAL A 245 11.03 -8.39 -9.35
CA VAL A 245 9.62 -8.56 -8.98
C VAL A 245 9.34 -7.86 -7.67
N LEU A 246 8.35 -6.97 -7.68
CA LEU A 246 7.88 -6.22 -6.53
C LEU A 246 6.50 -6.73 -6.13
N ALA A 247 6.28 -7.04 -4.85
CA ALA A 247 4.98 -7.47 -4.34
C ALA A 247 4.78 -6.96 -2.90
N ASN A 248 4.10 -5.82 -2.78
CA ASN A 248 3.71 -5.26 -1.49
C ASN A 248 2.27 -5.64 -1.18
N LEU A 249 2.05 -6.92 -0.87
CA LEU A 249 0.76 -7.58 -0.71
C LEU A 249 0.58 -8.11 0.71
N PHE A 250 -0.66 -8.35 1.12
CA PHE A 250 -0.93 -8.98 2.40
C PHE A 250 -0.38 -10.42 2.45
N SER A 251 -0.02 -10.87 3.64
CA SER A 251 0.59 -12.18 3.89
C SER A 251 -0.21 -13.34 3.28
N THR A 252 -1.54 -13.32 3.38
CA THR A 252 -2.42 -14.35 2.81
C THR A 252 -2.31 -14.42 1.30
N ILE A 253 -2.33 -13.27 0.63
CA ILE A 253 -2.20 -13.19 -0.83
C ILE A 253 -0.80 -13.61 -1.28
N LEU A 254 0.26 -13.21 -0.54
CA LEU A 254 1.63 -13.64 -0.85
C LEU A 254 1.77 -15.16 -0.79
N ILE A 255 1.23 -15.81 0.26
CA ILE A 255 1.28 -17.27 0.41
C ILE A 255 0.63 -17.97 -0.78
N GLU A 256 -0.52 -17.50 -1.23
CA GLU A 256 -1.22 -18.07 -2.38
C GLU A 256 -0.54 -17.74 -3.72
N ALA A 257 0.11 -16.58 -3.82
CA ALA A 257 0.73 -16.08 -5.05
C ALA A 257 2.15 -16.65 -5.31
N TRP A 258 2.79 -17.30 -4.36
CA TRP A 258 4.18 -17.79 -4.54
C TRP A 258 4.41 -18.61 -5.79
N PRO A 259 3.52 -19.54 -6.22
CA PRO A 259 3.71 -20.28 -7.47
C PRO A 259 3.81 -19.37 -8.70
N VAL A 260 3.05 -18.26 -8.71
CA VAL A 260 3.03 -17.29 -9.81
C VAL A 260 4.25 -16.37 -9.71
N ILE A 261 4.55 -15.87 -8.52
CA ILE A 261 5.69 -15.00 -8.24
C ILE A 261 7.00 -15.69 -8.60
N ALA A 262 7.20 -16.94 -8.18
CA ALA A 262 8.40 -17.71 -8.50
C ALA A 262 8.59 -17.89 -10.02
N LYS A 263 7.50 -18.16 -10.76
CA LYS A 263 7.54 -18.25 -12.23
C LYS A 263 7.76 -16.91 -12.93
N SER A 264 7.44 -15.81 -12.25
CA SER A 264 7.62 -14.47 -12.81
C SER A 264 9.02 -13.92 -12.65
N LEU A 265 9.84 -14.51 -11.78
CA LEU A 265 11.20 -14.09 -11.53
C LEU A 265 12.17 -14.74 -12.55
N ALA A 266 12.98 -13.92 -13.21
CA ALA A 266 14.04 -14.38 -14.09
C ALA A 266 15.18 -15.05 -13.30
N PRO A 267 16.00 -15.90 -13.91
CA PRO A 267 17.25 -16.38 -13.30
C PRO A 267 18.10 -15.20 -12.82
N LYS A 268 18.67 -15.28 -11.62
CA LYS A 268 19.42 -14.21 -10.94
C LYS A 268 18.61 -12.91 -10.77
N GLY A 269 17.28 -13.03 -10.79
CA GLY A 269 16.36 -11.93 -10.53
C GLY A 269 16.24 -11.59 -9.05
N ASP A 270 15.91 -10.34 -8.78
CA ASP A 270 15.65 -9.84 -7.42
C ASP A 270 14.15 -9.83 -7.11
N ILE A 271 13.78 -10.25 -5.93
CA ILE A 271 12.41 -10.10 -5.42
C ILE A 271 12.39 -9.18 -4.19
N ILE A 272 11.47 -8.24 -4.18
CA ILE A 272 11.19 -7.37 -3.02
C ILE A 272 9.74 -7.56 -2.61
N VAL A 273 9.53 -8.05 -1.40
CA VAL A 273 8.19 -8.32 -0.86
C VAL A 273 7.94 -7.53 0.43
N SER A 274 6.71 -7.11 0.64
CA SER A 274 6.28 -6.44 1.85
C SER A 274 4.77 -6.59 2.06
N GLY A 275 4.21 -5.87 3.05
CA GLY A 275 2.82 -6.05 3.47
C GLY A 275 2.66 -7.21 4.47
N ILE A 276 3.78 -7.71 4.98
CA ILE A 276 3.88 -8.87 5.87
C ILE A 276 3.87 -8.38 7.32
N LEU A 277 2.95 -8.87 8.14
CA LEU A 277 3.02 -8.68 9.58
C LEU A 277 4.17 -9.50 10.17
N ALA A 278 4.89 -8.93 11.14
CA ALA A 278 6.02 -9.61 11.78
C ALA A 278 5.63 -10.94 12.43
N THR A 279 4.38 -11.08 12.88
CA THR A 279 3.81 -12.31 13.43
C THR A 279 3.54 -13.39 12.38
N GLN A 280 3.44 -13.01 11.10
CA GLN A 280 3.15 -13.90 9.97
C GLN A 280 4.38 -14.15 9.07
N ALA A 281 5.51 -13.49 9.38
CA ALA A 281 6.70 -13.56 8.52
C ALA A 281 7.24 -14.98 8.35
N TRP A 282 7.20 -15.79 9.40
CA TRP A 282 7.63 -17.18 9.34
C TRP A 282 6.82 -18.00 8.34
N ASP A 283 5.51 -17.92 8.39
CA ASP A 283 4.61 -18.68 7.50
C ASP A 283 4.80 -18.24 6.05
N VAL A 284 4.92 -16.93 5.81
CA VAL A 284 5.14 -16.36 4.48
C VAL A 284 6.47 -16.84 3.88
N PHE A 285 7.55 -16.81 4.66
CA PHE A 285 8.88 -17.21 4.17
C PHE A 285 9.02 -18.72 4.01
N THR A 286 8.40 -19.51 4.89
CA THR A 286 8.34 -20.96 4.75
C THR A 286 7.60 -21.37 3.46
N ALA A 287 6.46 -20.71 3.18
CA ALA A 287 5.73 -20.93 1.94
C ALA A 287 6.54 -20.50 0.71
N ALA A 288 7.29 -19.39 0.78
CA ALA A 288 8.18 -18.95 -0.31
C ALA A 288 9.27 -19.98 -0.61
N ALA A 289 9.90 -20.52 0.44
CA ALA A 289 10.96 -21.54 0.32
C ALA A 289 10.47 -22.82 -0.37
N ALA A 290 9.21 -23.23 -0.13
CA ALA A 290 8.58 -24.35 -0.80
C ALA A 290 8.44 -24.15 -2.33
N HIS A 291 8.55 -22.90 -2.81
CA HIS A 291 8.55 -22.53 -4.22
C HIS A 291 9.94 -22.09 -4.74
N GLY A 292 11.00 -22.41 -4.00
CA GLY A 292 12.38 -22.15 -4.41
C GLY A 292 12.82 -20.69 -4.28
N LEU A 293 12.14 -19.90 -3.46
CA LEU A 293 12.48 -18.50 -3.17
C LEU A 293 13.10 -18.35 -1.78
N GLY A 294 14.12 -17.49 -1.66
CA GLY A 294 14.78 -17.17 -0.41
C GLY A 294 15.02 -15.68 -0.25
N PHE A 295 15.30 -15.25 0.99
CA PHE A 295 15.51 -13.85 1.33
C PHE A 295 16.82 -13.66 2.08
N THR A 296 17.70 -12.81 1.54
CA THR A 296 19.00 -12.48 2.13
C THR A 296 18.95 -11.24 3.01
N LYS A 297 17.93 -10.39 2.80
CA LYS A 297 17.76 -9.16 3.58
C LYS A 297 16.33 -9.04 4.06
N VAL A 298 16.15 -9.00 5.39
CA VAL A 298 14.85 -8.84 6.04
C VAL A 298 14.89 -7.60 6.94
N ILE A 299 13.95 -6.67 6.71
CA ILE A 299 13.86 -5.41 7.42
C ILE A 299 12.53 -5.34 8.15
N LYS A 300 12.58 -5.23 9.48
CA LYS A 300 11.39 -4.97 10.32
C LYS A 300 11.29 -3.49 10.62
N LYS A 301 10.11 -2.92 10.36
CA LYS A 301 9.78 -1.52 10.69
C LYS A 301 8.42 -1.45 11.36
N GLY A 302 8.41 -1.25 12.68
CA GLY A 302 7.22 -1.41 13.50
C GLY A 302 6.72 -2.85 13.45
N LYS A 303 5.45 -3.06 13.11
CA LYS A 303 4.84 -4.39 12.95
C LYS A 303 5.04 -5.02 11.56
N TRP A 304 5.62 -4.27 10.62
CA TRP A 304 5.75 -4.68 9.24
C TRP A 304 7.13 -5.24 8.90
N VAL A 305 7.15 -6.21 8.01
CA VAL A 305 8.36 -6.82 7.46
C VAL A 305 8.39 -6.57 5.96
N THR A 306 9.59 -6.24 5.48
CA THR A 306 9.94 -6.14 4.06
C THR A 306 11.15 -7.02 3.83
N ALA A 307 11.17 -7.82 2.78
CA ALA A 307 12.27 -8.71 2.48
C ALA A 307 12.74 -8.54 1.03
N HIS A 308 14.03 -8.75 0.81
CA HIS A 308 14.69 -8.80 -0.49
C HIS A 308 15.43 -10.14 -0.62
N GLY A 309 15.35 -10.77 -1.78
CA GLY A 309 15.97 -12.05 -2.08
C GLY A 309 15.84 -12.42 -3.55
N GLY A 310 15.80 -13.71 -3.83
CA GLY A 310 15.73 -14.25 -5.18
C GLY A 310 15.45 -15.75 -5.19
N HIS A 311 15.83 -16.45 -6.27
CA HIS A 311 15.80 -17.91 -6.28
C HIS A 311 16.84 -18.48 -5.30
N LEU A 312 16.45 -19.47 -4.50
CA LEU A 312 17.34 -20.13 -3.52
C LEU A 312 18.61 -20.68 -4.17
N ALA A 313 18.50 -21.27 -5.36
CA ALA A 313 19.65 -21.79 -6.09
C ALA A 313 20.68 -20.69 -6.37
N ASP A 314 20.25 -19.53 -6.85
CA ASP A 314 21.13 -18.40 -7.17
C ASP A 314 21.78 -17.82 -5.89
N LEU A 315 21.06 -17.82 -4.76
CA LEU A 315 21.57 -17.30 -3.49
C LEU A 315 22.66 -18.18 -2.90
N ILE A 316 22.49 -19.53 -2.99
CA ILE A 316 23.48 -20.50 -2.52
C ILE A 316 24.78 -20.41 -3.37
N GLU A 317 24.65 -20.29 -4.70
CA GLU A 317 25.81 -20.10 -5.57
C GLU A 317 26.61 -18.84 -5.25
N SER A 318 25.95 -17.76 -4.86
CA SER A 318 26.61 -16.50 -4.51
C SER A 318 27.39 -16.58 -3.20
N GLU A 319 26.93 -17.35 -2.21
CA GLU A 319 27.63 -17.57 -0.93
C GLU A 319 28.86 -18.48 -1.09
N THR A 320 28.80 -19.45 -1.99
CA THR A 320 29.96 -20.39 -2.23
C THR A 320 31.08 -19.74 -3.04
N ASN A 321 30.81 -18.65 -3.76
CA ASN A 321 31.78 -17.93 -4.59
C ASN A 321 32.32 -16.62 -3.94
N SER A 322 31.96 -16.34 -2.69
CA SER A 322 32.39 -15.17 -1.92
C SER A 322 33.42 -15.53 -0.86
#